data_8476fdf5c820501761d4d13969db33a2
#
_entry.id   8476fdf5c820501761d4d13969db33a2
#
_cell.length_a   1.000
_cell.length_b   1.000
_cell.length_c   1.000
_cell.angle_alpha   90.00
_cell.angle_beta   90.00
_cell.angle_gamma   90.00
#
_symmetry.space_group_name_H-M   'P 1'
#
loop_
_entity.id
_entity.type
_entity.pdbx_description
1 polymer ?
#
loop_
_entity_poly.entity_id
_entity_poly.type
_entity_poly.pdbx_seq_one_letter_code
_entity_poly.pdbx_strand_id
1 'polypeptide(L)'
;MLFLMGHEVVSDEYVIANCRKRLVSAMELKLRYYGDPILREVCDPVEVFDDNLREEAQAMIDTMCRERGIGLAAPQVGMTKRLIIALQMEDTNDVDAEPLPLVNPEVLERSKPTWEYEEGCLSIPGVLGKVERSIDVVVRYQDLDGVEHTITTSGMFARILLHEIDHLHGRLFVDYLSSAQKSLVKPELKRIAANYLA
;
A
#
# COMPACT_ATOMS: atom_id res chain seq x y z
N MET A 1 13.39 0.58 7.90
CA MET A 1 12.38 1.19 8.78
C MET A 1 11.20 0.23 8.82
N LEU A 2 11.00 -0.44 9.94
CA LEU A 2 9.99 -1.48 10.12
C LEU A 2 8.59 -0.89 9.91
N PHE A 3 7.78 -1.56 9.12
CA PHE A 3 6.33 -1.36 9.14
C PHE A 3 5.84 -1.94 10.49
N LEU A 4 5.75 -1.09 11.52
CA LEU A 4 5.14 -1.46 12.78
C LEU A 4 3.63 -1.46 12.58
N MET A 5 3.07 -2.62 12.47
CA MET A 5 1.64 -2.83 12.60
C MET A 5 1.36 -3.35 14.00
N GLY A 6 1.00 -2.45 14.93
CA GLY A 6 0.75 -2.81 16.32
C GLY A 6 2.03 -3.23 17.07
N HIS A 7 1.89 -3.94 18.20
CA HIS A 7 3.00 -4.45 19.00
C HIS A 7 3.73 -5.65 18.38
N GLU A 8 3.28 -6.17 17.24
CA GLU A 8 3.91 -7.24 16.49
C GLU A 8 4.64 -6.66 15.28
N VAL A 9 5.95 -6.79 15.31
CA VAL A 9 6.86 -6.38 14.23
C VAL A 9 6.84 -7.46 13.16
N VAL A 10 6.43 -7.12 11.92
CA VAL A 10 6.75 -7.96 10.77
C VAL A 10 8.27 -8.09 10.74
N SER A 11 8.81 -9.30 10.97
CA SER A 11 10.26 -9.47 11.13
C SER A 11 10.99 -9.11 9.84
N ASP A 12 12.19 -8.53 9.97
CA ASP A 12 13.07 -8.24 8.83
C ASP A 12 13.33 -9.50 7.98
N GLU A 13 13.43 -10.67 8.62
CA GLU A 13 13.61 -11.97 7.96
C GLU A 13 12.42 -12.33 7.07
N TYR A 14 11.23 -11.94 7.46
CA TYR A 14 9.99 -12.16 6.76
C TYR A 14 9.95 -11.45 5.39
N VAL A 15 10.14 -10.14 5.36
CA VAL A 15 10.11 -9.35 4.13
C VAL A 15 11.25 -9.76 3.19
N ILE A 16 12.43 -10.08 3.75
CA ILE A 16 13.61 -10.50 2.99
C ILE A 16 13.45 -11.88 2.36
N ALA A 17 12.79 -12.83 3.02
CA ALA A 17 12.63 -14.20 2.52
C ALA A 17 11.77 -14.23 1.23
N ASN A 18 10.68 -13.46 1.21
CA ASN A 18 9.75 -13.40 0.07
C ASN A 18 10.28 -12.60 -1.12
N CYS A 19 11.21 -11.68 -0.87
CA CYS A 19 11.81 -10.84 -1.91
C CYS A 19 13.02 -11.46 -2.62
N ARG A 20 13.70 -12.45 -2.02
CA ARG A 20 14.95 -13.02 -2.53
C ARG A 20 14.81 -13.92 -3.78
N LYS A 21 13.62 -14.33 -4.16
CA LYS A 21 13.39 -15.33 -5.23
C LYS A 21 13.01 -14.73 -6.59
N ARG A 22 12.97 -13.40 -6.75
CA ARG A 22 12.38 -12.76 -7.93
C ARG A 22 13.40 -12.12 -8.85
N LEU A 23 13.03 -12.07 -10.14
CA LEU A 23 13.75 -11.30 -11.16
C LEU A 23 13.68 -9.82 -10.77
N VAL A 24 14.83 -9.18 -10.68
CA VAL A 24 14.92 -7.74 -10.41
C VAL A 24 14.56 -7.00 -11.69
N SER A 25 13.60 -6.07 -11.62
CA SER A 25 13.28 -5.17 -12.73
C SER A 25 14.50 -4.28 -13.05
N ALA A 26 14.68 -3.96 -14.33
CA ALA A 26 15.65 -2.94 -14.75
C ALA A 26 15.20 -1.52 -14.39
N MET A 27 13.89 -1.33 -14.14
CA MET A 27 13.30 -0.05 -13.78
C MET A 27 13.48 0.23 -12.28
N GLU A 28 14.14 1.33 -11.94
CA GLU A 28 14.28 1.79 -10.57
C GLU A 28 13.22 2.85 -10.25
N LEU A 29 12.33 2.57 -9.28
CA LEU A 29 11.32 3.50 -8.81
C LEU A 29 11.75 4.15 -7.50
N LYS A 30 11.44 5.46 -7.36
CA LYS A 30 11.71 6.24 -6.15
C LYS A 30 10.40 6.57 -5.43
N LEU A 31 10.41 6.39 -4.11
CA LEU A 31 9.26 6.76 -3.29
C LEU A 31 8.98 8.26 -3.35
N ARG A 32 7.70 8.59 -3.37
CA ARG A 32 7.15 9.92 -3.14
C ARG A 32 6.73 10.03 -1.68
N TYR A 33 6.96 11.18 -1.10
CA TYR A 33 6.73 11.39 0.33
C TYR A 33 5.63 12.42 0.59
N TYR A 34 5.09 12.39 1.80
CA TYR A 34 4.05 13.30 2.25
C TYR A 34 4.41 14.76 1.94
N GLY A 35 3.46 15.46 1.29
CA GLY A 35 3.65 16.79 0.74
C GLY A 35 3.77 16.79 -0.78
N ASP A 36 4.20 15.69 -1.42
CA ASP A 36 4.17 15.55 -2.87
C ASP A 36 2.71 15.57 -3.35
N PRO A 37 2.32 16.49 -4.27
CA PRO A 37 0.96 16.60 -4.77
C PRO A 37 0.42 15.30 -5.38
N ILE A 38 1.28 14.48 -5.99
CA ILE A 38 0.88 13.23 -6.64
C ILE A 38 0.18 12.26 -5.68
N LEU A 39 0.52 12.28 -4.38
CA LEU A 39 -0.12 11.46 -3.37
C LEU A 39 -1.57 11.89 -3.06
N ARG A 40 -2.01 13.00 -3.63
CA ARG A 40 -3.38 13.54 -3.48
C ARG A 40 -4.18 13.51 -4.78
N GLU A 41 -3.58 13.01 -5.85
CA GLU A 41 -4.27 12.86 -7.13
C GLU A 41 -5.18 11.63 -7.11
N VAL A 42 -6.27 11.70 -7.88
CA VAL A 42 -7.09 10.54 -8.18
C VAL A 42 -6.49 9.84 -9.40
N CYS A 43 -6.18 8.58 -9.26
CA CYS A 43 -5.53 7.81 -10.30
C CYS A 43 -6.48 7.42 -11.44
N ASP A 44 -5.96 7.45 -12.66
CA ASP A 44 -6.66 7.04 -13.85
C ASP A 44 -6.72 5.50 -13.98
N PRO A 45 -7.79 4.94 -14.55
CA PRO A 45 -7.85 3.52 -14.83
C PRO A 45 -6.77 3.11 -15.84
N VAL A 46 -6.25 1.90 -15.68
CA VAL A 46 -5.38 1.25 -16.67
C VAL A 46 -6.25 0.69 -17.78
N GLU A 47 -6.00 1.11 -19.02
CA GLU A 47 -6.72 0.66 -20.20
C GLU A 47 -5.89 -0.30 -21.07
N VAL A 48 -4.55 -0.27 -20.96
CA VAL A 48 -3.62 -1.07 -21.76
C VAL A 48 -2.87 -2.06 -20.87
N PHE A 49 -2.99 -3.34 -21.20
CA PHE A 49 -2.38 -4.47 -20.48
C PHE A 49 -1.26 -5.04 -21.33
N ASP A 50 -0.09 -4.44 -21.23
CA ASP A 50 1.09 -4.74 -22.03
C ASP A 50 2.32 -5.10 -21.18
N ASP A 51 3.45 -5.33 -21.83
CA ASP A 51 4.70 -5.66 -21.15
C ASP A 51 5.22 -4.49 -20.29
N ASN A 52 4.90 -3.24 -20.65
CA ASN A 52 5.26 -2.09 -19.84
C ASN A 52 4.53 -2.09 -18.49
N LEU A 53 3.23 -2.43 -18.47
CA LEU A 53 2.47 -2.61 -17.22
C LEU A 53 3.06 -3.71 -16.34
N ARG A 54 3.53 -4.81 -16.94
CA ARG A 54 4.18 -5.91 -16.21
C ARG A 54 5.51 -5.46 -15.61
N GLU A 55 6.31 -4.69 -16.38
CA GLU A 55 7.57 -4.15 -15.90
C GLU A 55 7.37 -3.15 -14.75
N GLU A 56 6.39 -2.26 -14.86
CA GLU A 56 6.01 -1.33 -13.80
C GLU A 56 5.56 -2.07 -12.53
N ALA A 57 4.69 -3.09 -12.65
CA ALA A 57 4.25 -3.90 -11.53
C ALA A 57 5.43 -4.61 -10.85
N GLN A 58 6.35 -5.19 -11.64
CA GLN A 58 7.55 -5.82 -11.10
C GLN A 58 8.45 -4.81 -10.38
N ALA A 59 8.66 -3.63 -10.96
CA ALA A 59 9.45 -2.57 -10.34
C ALA A 59 8.80 -2.05 -9.03
N MET A 60 7.47 -2.03 -8.96
CA MET A 60 6.74 -1.73 -7.72
C MET A 60 6.95 -2.82 -6.67
N ILE A 61 6.89 -4.10 -7.04
CA ILE A 61 7.19 -5.23 -6.14
C ILE A 61 8.60 -5.09 -5.58
N ASP A 62 9.60 -4.87 -6.45
CA ASP A 62 11.00 -4.73 -6.05
C ASP A 62 11.21 -3.53 -5.11
N THR A 63 10.50 -2.42 -5.37
CA THR A 63 10.53 -1.23 -4.51
C THR A 63 9.88 -1.51 -3.17
N MET A 64 8.68 -2.09 -3.15
CA MET A 64 7.99 -2.50 -1.92
C MET A 64 8.89 -3.38 -1.05
N CYS A 65 9.51 -4.38 -1.65
CA CYS A 65 10.45 -5.28 -0.99
C CYS A 65 11.69 -4.57 -0.43
N ARG A 66 12.32 -3.73 -1.22
CA ARG A 66 13.50 -2.94 -0.81
C ARG A 66 13.20 -2.05 0.39
N GLU A 67 12.04 -1.42 0.37
CA GLU A 67 11.55 -0.53 1.44
C GLU A 67 10.90 -1.29 2.61
N ARG A 68 10.85 -2.63 2.55
CA ARG A 68 10.26 -3.51 3.56
C ARG A 68 8.77 -3.22 3.81
N GLY A 69 8.03 -2.94 2.72
CA GLY A 69 6.58 -2.72 2.75
C GLY A 69 5.80 -4.03 2.59
N ILE A 70 4.54 -3.97 2.96
CA ILE A 70 3.55 -5.05 2.75
C ILE A 70 2.49 -4.66 1.72
N GLY A 71 2.53 -3.41 1.25
CA GLY A 71 1.73 -2.86 0.19
C GLY A 71 2.41 -1.65 -0.44
N LEU A 72 2.04 -1.33 -1.68
CA LEU A 72 2.52 -0.17 -2.42
C LEU A 72 1.54 0.19 -3.53
N ALA A 73 1.15 1.46 -3.60
CA ALA A 73 0.30 1.99 -4.65
C ALA A 73 1.10 2.83 -5.66
N ALA A 74 0.67 2.84 -6.91
CA ALA A 74 1.35 3.56 -8.00
C ALA A 74 1.65 5.03 -7.71
N PRO A 75 0.76 5.86 -7.08
CA PRO A 75 1.11 7.24 -6.76
C PRO A 75 2.28 7.37 -5.79
N GLN A 76 2.55 6.38 -4.95
CA GLN A 76 3.69 6.39 -4.05
C GLN A 76 5.04 6.27 -4.77
N VAL A 77 5.03 5.92 -6.03
CA VAL A 77 6.23 5.85 -6.90
C VAL A 77 6.14 6.78 -8.11
N GLY A 78 5.20 7.72 -8.10
CA GLY A 78 5.11 8.77 -9.11
C GLY A 78 4.28 8.43 -10.34
N MET A 79 3.41 7.42 -10.27
CA MET A 79 2.52 7.02 -11.36
C MET A 79 1.05 7.27 -10.98
N THR A 80 0.27 7.90 -11.86
CA THR A 80 -1.16 8.23 -11.64
C THR A 80 -2.09 7.19 -12.25
N LYS A 81 -1.77 5.92 -12.09
CA LYS A 81 -2.60 4.80 -12.61
C LYS A 81 -3.14 3.93 -11.49
N ARG A 82 -4.30 3.30 -11.72
CA ARG A 82 -4.95 2.42 -10.73
C ARG A 82 -4.25 1.05 -10.69
N LEU A 83 -3.07 1.02 -10.06
CA LEU A 83 -2.26 -0.18 -9.82
C LEU A 83 -1.78 -0.18 -8.37
N ILE A 84 -1.97 -1.30 -7.68
CA ILE A 84 -1.44 -1.54 -6.35
C ILE A 84 -0.73 -2.90 -6.30
N ILE A 85 0.20 -3.02 -5.38
CA ILE A 85 0.79 -4.30 -4.96
C ILE A 85 0.39 -4.52 -3.49
N ALA A 86 -0.07 -5.71 -3.15
CA ALA A 86 -0.42 -6.07 -1.78
C ALA A 86 0.10 -7.48 -1.46
N LEU A 87 0.72 -7.66 -0.30
CA LEU A 87 1.07 -9.01 0.19
C LEU A 87 -0.21 -9.73 0.62
N GLN A 88 -0.43 -10.93 0.05
CA GLN A 88 -1.53 -11.81 0.44
C GLN A 88 -1.19 -12.52 1.76
N MET A 89 -1.38 -11.83 2.88
CA MET A 89 -1.04 -12.35 4.20
C MET A 89 -2.28 -12.48 5.08
N GLU A 90 -2.41 -13.63 5.76
CA GLU A 90 -3.50 -13.87 6.71
C GLU A 90 -3.22 -13.17 8.05
N ASP A 91 -1.98 -13.21 8.49
CA ASP A 91 -1.48 -12.52 9.68
C ASP A 91 -0.06 -11.96 9.47
N THR A 92 0.48 -11.29 10.48
CA THR A 92 1.80 -10.63 10.40
C THR A 92 2.98 -11.60 10.39
N ASN A 93 2.76 -12.90 10.57
CA ASN A 93 3.79 -13.96 10.59
C ASN A 93 3.73 -14.89 9.37
N ASP A 94 2.89 -14.59 8.39
CA ASP A 94 2.74 -15.39 7.18
C ASP A 94 3.97 -15.26 6.26
N VAL A 95 4.97 -16.11 6.48
CA VAL A 95 6.26 -16.11 5.78
C VAL A 95 6.17 -16.49 4.30
N ASP A 96 5.05 -17.03 3.88
CA ASP A 96 4.81 -17.49 2.50
C ASP A 96 3.93 -16.52 1.69
N ALA A 97 3.59 -15.35 2.28
CA ALA A 97 2.76 -14.34 1.61
C ALA A 97 3.41 -13.85 0.30
N GLU A 98 2.63 -13.91 -0.77
CA GLU A 98 3.08 -13.50 -2.10
C GLU A 98 2.56 -12.10 -2.44
N PRO A 99 3.38 -11.23 -3.08
CA PRO A 99 2.87 -9.96 -3.61
C PRO A 99 1.90 -10.21 -4.75
N LEU A 100 0.72 -9.63 -4.65
CA LEU A 100 -0.32 -9.66 -5.66
C LEU A 100 -0.44 -8.28 -6.32
N PRO A 101 -0.19 -8.14 -7.64
CA PRO A 101 -0.58 -6.96 -8.40
C PRO A 101 -2.09 -6.94 -8.60
N LEU A 102 -2.72 -5.80 -8.29
CA LEU A 102 -4.14 -5.56 -8.57
C LEU A 102 -4.27 -4.32 -9.44
N VAL A 103 -4.78 -4.51 -10.65
CA VAL A 103 -5.06 -3.44 -11.61
C VAL A 103 -6.52 -3.05 -11.51
N ASN A 104 -6.82 -1.75 -11.53
CA ASN A 104 -8.18 -1.20 -11.43
C ASN A 104 -8.99 -1.74 -10.24
N PRO A 105 -8.40 -1.86 -9.03
CA PRO A 105 -9.12 -2.43 -7.90
C PRO A 105 -10.30 -1.53 -7.49
N GLU A 106 -11.41 -2.19 -7.14
CA GLU A 106 -12.64 -1.57 -6.67
C GLU A 106 -13.22 -2.34 -5.48
N VAL A 107 -13.52 -1.65 -4.38
CA VAL A 107 -14.19 -2.25 -3.23
C VAL A 107 -15.69 -2.33 -3.52
N LEU A 108 -16.21 -3.54 -3.71
CA LEU A 108 -17.62 -3.81 -3.96
C LEU A 108 -18.43 -3.81 -2.67
N GLU A 109 -17.87 -4.45 -1.63
CA GLU A 109 -18.56 -4.60 -0.35
C GLU A 109 -17.60 -4.37 0.83
N ARG A 110 -18.14 -3.88 1.93
CA ARG A 110 -17.44 -3.72 3.21
C ARG A 110 -18.31 -4.25 4.33
N SER A 111 -17.72 -5.02 5.26
CA SER A 111 -18.45 -5.43 6.46
C SER A 111 -18.83 -4.23 7.33
N LYS A 112 -19.93 -4.37 8.10
CA LYS A 112 -20.30 -3.39 9.14
C LYS A 112 -19.36 -3.47 10.35
N PRO A 113 -18.94 -4.65 10.83
CA PRO A 113 -17.91 -4.75 11.87
C PRO A 113 -16.61 -4.11 11.39
N THR A 114 -16.00 -3.30 12.28
CA THR A 114 -14.76 -2.59 12.05
C THR A 114 -13.73 -3.01 13.09
N TRP A 115 -12.47 -2.76 12.78
CA TRP A 115 -11.33 -3.04 13.63
C TRP A 115 -10.36 -1.85 13.62
N GLU A 116 -10.09 -1.30 14.80
CA GLU A 116 -9.07 -0.28 14.99
C GLU A 116 -7.70 -0.94 15.08
N TYR A 117 -6.77 -0.51 14.22
CA TYR A 117 -5.42 -1.02 14.22
C TYR A 117 -4.43 0.09 13.82
N GLU A 118 -3.17 -0.04 14.22
CA GLU A 118 -2.13 0.94 13.95
C GLU A 118 -1.61 0.77 12.51
N GLU A 119 -1.65 1.84 11.72
CA GLU A 119 -1.15 1.90 10.36
C GLU A 119 0.03 2.84 10.24
N GLY A 120 0.95 2.49 9.33
CA GLY A 120 2.00 3.36 8.83
C GLY A 120 1.97 3.38 7.30
N CYS A 121 2.83 4.16 6.66
CA CYS A 121 2.92 4.26 5.22
C CYS A 121 4.35 4.53 4.79
N LEU A 122 4.83 3.87 3.72
CA LEU A 122 6.17 4.11 3.16
C LEU A 122 6.37 5.57 2.75
N SER A 123 5.31 6.23 2.31
CA SER A 123 5.31 7.67 1.96
C SER A 123 5.29 8.61 3.17
N ILE A 124 5.11 8.07 4.40
CA ILE A 124 5.03 8.84 5.64
C ILE A 124 5.91 8.18 6.71
N PRO A 125 7.24 8.15 6.50
CA PRO A 125 8.16 7.40 7.34
C PRO A 125 8.15 7.88 8.79
N GLY A 126 8.09 6.91 9.74
CA GLY A 126 8.16 7.19 11.18
C GLY A 126 6.86 7.70 11.80
N VAL A 127 5.77 7.82 11.04
CA VAL A 127 4.46 8.18 11.56
C VAL A 127 3.55 6.96 11.59
N LEU A 128 2.95 6.73 12.74
CA LEU A 128 1.97 5.68 12.96
C LEU A 128 0.68 6.30 13.48
N GLY A 129 -0.45 5.64 13.22
CA GLY A 129 -1.72 6.08 13.73
C GLY A 129 -2.81 5.02 13.68
N LYS A 130 -3.70 5.05 14.65
CA LYS A 130 -4.79 4.11 14.74
C LYS A 130 -5.91 4.49 13.78
N VAL A 131 -6.21 3.56 12.89
CA VAL A 131 -7.24 3.70 11.85
C VAL A 131 -8.28 2.60 12.01
N GLU A 132 -9.54 3.00 11.98
CA GLU A 132 -10.66 2.08 11.97
C GLU A 132 -11.00 1.67 10.53
N ARG A 133 -11.00 0.35 10.25
CA ARG A 133 -11.37 -0.19 8.94
C ARG A 133 -12.31 -1.37 9.06
N SER A 134 -13.10 -1.63 8.02
CA SER A 134 -13.91 -2.85 7.90
C SER A 134 -13.02 -4.09 8.02
N ILE A 135 -13.52 -5.12 8.72
CA ILE A 135 -12.81 -6.38 8.92
C ILE A 135 -12.79 -7.19 7.62
N ASP A 136 -13.93 -7.24 6.92
CA ASP A 136 -14.08 -8.00 5.69
C ASP A 136 -14.36 -7.07 4.51
N VAL A 137 -13.83 -7.43 3.35
CA VAL A 137 -14.06 -6.71 2.09
C VAL A 137 -14.24 -7.68 0.93
N VAL A 138 -15.01 -7.24 -0.06
CA VAL A 138 -15.05 -7.84 -1.39
C VAL A 138 -14.44 -6.84 -2.36
N VAL A 139 -13.37 -7.23 -3.04
CA VAL A 139 -12.63 -6.39 -3.98
C VAL A 139 -12.63 -7.05 -5.36
N ARG A 140 -13.07 -6.31 -6.36
CA ARG A 140 -12.92 -6.65 -7.78
C ARG A 140 -11.66 -5.99 -8.31
N TYR A 141 -10.91 -6.69 -9.15
CA TYR A 141 -9.70 -6.17 -9.80
C TYR A 141 -9.44 -6.92 -11.10
N GLN A 142 -8.51 -6.43 -11.89
CA GLN A 142 -7.95 -7.11 -13.05
C GLN A 142 -6.53 -7.55 -12.76
N ASP A 143 -6.11 -8.71 -13.26
CA ASP A 143 -4.71 -9.11 -13.23
C ASP A 143 -3.90 -8.38 -14.33
N LEU A 144 -2.62 -8.71 -14.49
CA LEU A 144 -1.74 -8.09 -15.49
C LEU A 144 -2.06 -8.54 -16.93
N ASP A 145 -2.96 -9.50 -17.11
CA ASP A 145 -3.49 -9.92 -18.42
C ASP A 145 -4.85 -9.28 -18.74
N GLY A 146 -5.36 -8.45 -17.80
CA GLY A 146 -6.68 -7.80 -17.94
C GLY A 146 -7.85 -8.71 -17.55
N VAL A 147 -7.59 -9.91 -17.03
CA VAL A 147 -8.66 -10.83 -16.60
C VAL A 147 -9.24 -10.33 -15.27
N GLU A 148 -10.57 -10.24 -15.21
CA GLU A 148 -11.27 -9.79 -13.99
C GLU A 148 -11.34 -10.90 -12.94
N HIS A 149 -11.07 -10.53 -11.71
CA HIS A 149 -11.12 -11.37 -10.51
C HIS A 149 -11.90 -10.68 -9.40
N THR A 150 -12.40 -11.48 -8.47
CA THR A 150 -13.01 -11.00 -7.23
C THR A 150 -12.41 -11.73 -6.04
N ILE A 151 -11.93 -10.97 -5.05
CA ILE A 151 -11.41 -11.49 -3.78
C ILE A 151 -12.40 -11.13 -2.69
N THR A 152 -12.79 -12.14 -1.89
CA THR A 152 -13.42 -11.94 -0.58
C THR A 152 -12.37 -12.25 0.48
N THR A 153 -12.02 -11.27 1.31
CA THR A 153 -10.96 -11.41 2.31
C THR A 153 -11.28 -10.67 3.60
N SER A 154 -10.54 -10.98 4.65
CA SER A 154 -10.71 -10.42 5.99
C SER A 154 -9.37 -10.06 6.64
N GLY A 155 -9.43 -9.41 7.81
CA GLY A 155 -8.28 -9.19 8.67
C GLY A 155 -7.19 -8.31 8.04
N MET A 156 -5.94 -8.79 8.08
CA MET A 156 -4.79 -7.99 7.66
C MET A 156 -4.78 -7.75 6.15
N PHE A 157 -5.07 -8.76 5.34
CA PHE A 157 -5.08 -8.58 3.89
C PHE A 157 -6.18 -7.59 3.44
N ALA A 158 -7.37 -7.65 4.06
CA ALA A 158 -8.43 -6.66 3.82
C ALA A 158 -7.96 -5.24 4.15
N ARG A 159 -7.23 -5.06 5.25
CA ARG A 159 -6.67 -3.77 5.67
C ARG A 159 -5.65 -3.24 4.68
N ILE A 160 -4.72 -4.08 4.21
CA ILE A 160 -3.72 -3.71 3.19
C ILE A 160 -4.43 -3.24 1.93
N LEU A 161 -5.39 -4.01 1.41
CA LEU A 161 -6.16 -3.63 0.22
C LEU A 161 -6.85 -2.27 0.39
N LEU A 162 -7.51 -2.04 1.53
CA LEU A 162 -8.18 -0.76 1.81
C LEU A 162 -7.20 0.40 1.88
N HIS A 163 -6.01 0.19 2.48
CA HIS A 163 -4.97 1.20 2.57
C HIS A 163 -4.44 1.59 1.18
N GLU A 164 -4.09 0.60 0.36
CA GLU A 164 -3.54 0.85 -0.97
C GLU A 164 -4.59 1.41 -1.95
N ILE A 165 -5.85 0.96 -1.85
CA ILE A 165 -6.94 1.53 -2.67
C ILE A 165 -7.22 2.99 -2.29
N ASP A 166 -7.07 3.38 -1.02
CA ASP A 166 -7.20 4.78 -0.61
C ASP A 166 -6.19 5.67 -1.33
N HIS A 167 -4.94 5.22 -1.51
CA HIS A 167 -3.93 5.96 -2.28
C HIS A 167 -4.38 6.27 -3.70
N LEU A 168 -5.11 5.35 -4.36
CA LEU A 168 -5.63 5.56 -5.72
C LEU A 168 -6.71 6.65 -5.79
N HIS A 169 -7.25 7.05 -4.65
CA HIS A 169 -8.24 8.12 -4.50
C HIS A 169 -7.66 9.38 -3.83
N GLY A 170 -6.33 9.49 -3.75
CA GLY A 170 -5.64 10.61 -3.12
C GLY A 170 -5.82 10.69 -1.60
N ARG A 171 -6.20 9.59 -0.94
CA ARG A 171 -6.39 9.50 0.51
C ARG A 171 -5.19 8.86 1.18
N LEU A 172 -4.84 9.36 2.35
CA LEU A 172 -3.76 8.83 3.17
C LEU A 172 -4.31 8.41 4.54
N PHE A 173 -3.68 7.42 5.19
CA PHE A 173 -4.15 6.95 6.49
C PHE A 173 -4.29 8.08 7.53
N VAL A 174 -3.44 9.12 7.45
CA VAL A 174 -3.49 10.29 8.34
C VAL A 174 -4.79 11.10 8.21
N ASP A 175 -5.55 10.92 7.14
CA ASP A 175 -6.83 11.60 6.95
C ASP A 175 -7.92 11.04 7.88
N TYR A 176 -7.77 9.77 8.28
CA TYR A 176 -8.69 9.05 9.17
C TYR A 176 -8.40 9.28 10.65
N LEU A 177 -7.24 9.85 10.98
CA LEU A 177 -6.84 10.09 12.37
C LEU A 177 -7.80 11.08 13.07
N SER A 178 -8.03 10.87 14.35
CA SER A 178 -8.74 11.82 15.19
C SER A 178 -8.01 13.16 15.27
N SER A 179 -8.70 14.23 15.66
CA SER A 179 -8.09 15.57 15.80
C SER A 179 -6.91 15.56 16.79
N ALA A 180 -6.99 14.76 17.85
CA ALA A 180 -5.91 14.61 18.82
C ALA A 180 -4.69 13.93 18.18
N GLN A 181 -4.89 12.80 17.51
CA GLN A 181 -3.83 12.09 16.80
C GLN A 181 -3.19 12.96 15.69
N LYS A 182 -4.01 13.67 14.89
CA LYS A 182 -3.52 14.63 13.88
C LYS A 182 -2.62 15.70 14.48
N SER A 183 -2.97 16.21 15.65
CA SER A 183 -2.14 17.21 16.34
C SER A 183 -0.79 16.64 16.79
N LEU A 184 -0.74 15.38 17.23
CA LEU A 184 0.48 14.71 17.64
C LEU A 184 1.43 14.46 16.46
N VAL A 185 0.92 14.02 15.30
CA VAL A 185 1.76 13.68 14.15
C VAL A 185 2.11 14.89 13.27
N LYS A 186 1.43 16.02 13.44
CA LYS A 186 1.59 17.23 12.62
C LYS A 186 3.04 17.74 12.51
N PRO A 187 3.85 17.78 13.59
CA PRO A 187 5.25 18.23 13.48
C PRO A 187 6.06 17.32 12.55
N GLU A 188 5.88 16.00 12.67
CA GLU A 188 6.59 15.02 11.86
C GLU A 188 6.16 15.07 10.39
N LEU A 189 4.87 15.22 10.11
CA LEU A 189 4.37 15.42 8.75
C LEU A 189 4.98 16.66 8.09
N LYS A 190 5.11 17.76 8.83
CA LYS A 190 5.80 18.97 8.34
C LYS A 190 7.27 18.71 8.04
N ARG A 191 7.96 17.95 8.91
CA ARG A 191 9.37 17.58 8.73
C ARG A 191 9.56 16.73 7.48
N ILE A 192 8.69 15.74 7.26
CA ILE A 192 8.72 14.90 6.05
C ILE A 192 8.56 15.77 4.81
N ALA A 193 7.51 16.61 4.76
CA ALA A 193 7.26 17.48 3.63
C ALA A 193 8.47 18.41 3.33
N ALA A 194 9.10 18.98 4.36
CA ALA A 194 10.26 19.86 4.18
C ALA A 194 11.51 19.11 3.67
N ASN A 195 11.73 17.86 4.09
CA ASN A 195 12.94 17.10 3.76
C ASN A 195 12.90 16.44 2.39
N TYR A 196 11.72 16.09 1.88
CA TYR A 196 11.59 15.31 0.65
C TYR A 196 11.03 16.12 -0.53
N LEU A 197 10.61 17.37 -0.31
CA LEU A 197 10.18 18.30 -1.36
C LEU A 197 11.23 19.39 -1.65
N ALA A 198 12.33 19.43 -0.89
CA ALA A 198 13.48 20.32 -1.12
C ALA A 198 14.47 19.64 -2.08
#